data_cb1bff558a36b22887a13c7a4108be26
#
_entry.id   cb1bff558a36b22887a13c7a4108be26
#
_cell.length_a   1.000
_cell.length_b   1.000
_cell.length_c   1.000
_cell.angle_alpha   90.00
_cell.angle_beta   90.00
_cell.angle_gamma   90.00
#
_symmetry.space_group_name_H-M   'P 1'
#
loop_
_entity.id
_entity.type
_entity.pdbx_description
1 polymer ?
#
loop_
_entity_poly.entity_id
_entity_poly.type
_entity_poly.pdbx_seq_one_letter_code
_entity_poly.pdbx_strand_id
1 'polypeptide(L)'
;VSTIMRTNRLLLREVEKQDLAALSKIYSDHECMRFYPSTKSSSEIRTWFQELSFDSYLKHGFGLWAVVDPSSGQVIGDCGITLQETPEGTEPEIGYHLWRDFWGKGFATEAATACRRHALNTLGLGRVVSITSPENIPSQKVAEKVHDRMEVYQKRLQSSGRIVNRYLYISQAQ
;
A
#
# COMPACT_ATOMS: atom_id res chain seq x y z
N VAL A 1 7.00 -7.30 -18.57
CA VAL A 1 6.49 -6.93 -17.24
C VAL A 1 5.05 -7.39 -17.11
N SER A 2 4.76 -8.08 -16.00
CA SER A 2 3.43 -8.65 -15.77
C SER A 2 2.43 -7.57 -15.35
N THR A 3 1.37 -7.39 -16.14
CA THR A 3 0.18 -6.68 -15.72
C THR A 3 -0.57 -7.54 -14.69
N ILE A 4 -0.83 -6.98 -13.52
CA ILE A 4 -1.55 -7.68 -12.45
C ILE A 4 -3.05 -7.42 -12.56
N MET A 5 -3.44 -6.16 -12.73
CA MET A 5 -4.85 -5.81 -12.88
C MET A 5 -5.03 -4.48 -13.61
N ARG A 6 -6.20 -4.33 -14.21
CA ARG A 6 -6.65 -3.07 -14.82
C ARG A 6 -7.91 -2.61 -14.11
N THR A 7 -8.03 -1.32 -13.93
CA THR A 7 -9.23 -0.67 -13.42
C THR A 7 -9.77 0.29 -14.48
N ASN A 8 -10.81 1.03 -14.14
CA ASN A 8 -11.37 2.01 -15.06
C ASN A 8 -10.34 3.05 -15.55
N ARG A 9 -9.47 3.52 -14.65
CA ARG A 9 -8.51 4.60 -14.96
C ARG A 9 -7.05 4.24 -14.74
N LEU A 10 -6.75 3.04 -14.19
CA LEU A 10 -5.41 2.68 -13.76
C LEU A 10 -4.99 1.31 -14.29
N LEU A 11 -3.67 1.13 -14.34
CA LEU A 11 -3.00 -0.15 -14.55
C LEU A 11 -2.10 -0.42 -13.35
N LEU A 12 -2.22 -1.60 -12.76
CA LEU A 12 -1.27 -2.07 -11.75
C LEU A 12 -0.44 -3.20 -12.34
N ARG A 13 0.87 -3.07 -12.24
CA ARG A 13 1.85 -4.03 -12.75
C ARG A 13 3.01 -4.20 -11.78
N GLU A 14 3.80 -5.23 -12.00
CA GLU A 14 5.04 -5.37 -11.23
C GLU A 14 5.92 -4.13 -11.39
N VAL A 15 6.61 -3.78 -10.31
CA VAL A 15 7.60 -2.69 -10.29
C VAL A 15 8.82 -3.13 -11.09
N GLU A 16 9.33 -2.23 -11.92
CA GLU A 16 10.61 -2.38 -12.62
C GLU A 16 11.66 -1.47 -12.00
N LYS A 17 12.93 -1.80 -12.22
CA LYS A 17 14.04 -0.98 -11.69
C LYS A 17 13.96 0.49 -12.12
N GLN A 18 13.53 0.74 -13.33
CA GLN A 18 13.36 2.09 -13.87
C GLN A 18 12.24 2.89 -13.18
N ASP A 19 11.29 2.23 -12.55
CA ASP A 19 10.21 2.88 -11.82
C ASP A 19 10.69 3.53 -10.51
N LEU A 20 11.83 3.08 -9.99
CA LEU A 20 12.35 3.56 -8.72
C LEU A 20 12.61 5.06 -8.71
N ALA A 21 12.92 5.67 -9.85
CA ALA A 21 13.08 7.12 -9.95
C ALA A 21 11.76 7.86 -9.63
N ALA A 22 10.65 7.44 -10.23
CA ALA A 22 9.33 8.02 -9.96
C ALA A 22 8.84 7.70 -8.55
N LEU A 23 9.05 6.48 -8.07
CA LEU A 23 8.66 6.07 -6.72
C LEU A 23 9.49 6.78 -5.65
N SER A 24 10.80 7.00 -5.90
CA SER A 24 11.67 7.76 -5.01
C SER A 24 11.16 9.17 -4.75
N LYS A 25 10.58 9.80 -5.76
CA LYS A 25 9.99 11.13 -5.64
C LYS A 25 8.93 11.18 -4.54
N ILE A 26 8.12 10.13 -4.41
CA ILE A 26 7.07 10.02 -3.38
C ILE A 26 7.70 9.85 -2.00
N TYR A 27 8.57 8.87 -1.84
CA TYR A 27 9.15 8.50 -0.55
C TYR A 27 10.19 9.48 -0.02
N SER A 28 10.70 10.37 -0.85
CA SER A 28 11.59 11.46 -0.45
C SER A 28 10.85 12.80 -0.25
N ASP A 29 9.57 12.87 -0.56
CA ASP A 29 8.77 14.08 -0.42
C ASP A 29 8.19 14.18 1.00
N HIS A 30 8.48 15.29 1.69
CA HIS A 30 8.01 15.49 3.06
C HIS A 30 6.48 15.52 3.17
N GLU A 31 5.79 16.03 2.18
CA GLU A 31 4.33 16.09 2.17
C GLU A 31 3.71 14.71 1.98
N CYS A 32 4.25 13.90 1.07
CA CYS A 32 3.80 12.53 0.88
C CYS A 32 4.06 11.67 2.12
N MET A 33 5.15 11.92 2.83
CA MET A 33 5.61 11.11 3.96
C MET A 33 5.27 11.73 5.32
N ARG A 34 4.41 12.75 5.38
CA ARG A 34 4.13 13.52 6.59
C ARG A 34 3.59 12.71 7.77
N PHE A 35 2.95 11.57 7.53
CA PHE A 35 2.43 10.67 8.57
C PHE A 35 3.39 9.53 8.95
N TYR A 36 4.56 9.50 8.34
CA TYR A 36 5.61 8.52 8.62
C TYR A 36 6.74 9.18 9.41
N PRO A 37 7.56 8.40 10.14
CA PRO A 37 8.62 8.98 10.98
C PRO A 37 9.63 9.84 10.21
N SER A 38 9.90 9.50 8.94
CA SER A 38 10.84 10.23 8.10
C SER A 38 10.62 9.94 6.62
N THR A 39 11.20 10.76 5.76
CA THR A 39 11.39 10.44 4.35
C THR A 39 12.45 9.34 4.21
N LYS A 40 12.55 8.75 3.03
CA LYS A 40 13.52 7.68 2.74
C LYS A 40 14.62 8.18 1.80
N SER A 41 15.85 7.75 2.08
CA SER A 41 16.99 7.93 1.18
C SER A 41 16.88 7.02 -0.05
N SER A 42 17.69 7.27 -1.07
CA SER A 42 17.74 6.42 -2.27
C SER A 42 18.08 4.96 -1.94
N SER A 43 18.99 4.71 -1.00
CA SER A 43 19.34 3.35 -0.58
C SER A 43 18.20 2.67 0.17
N GLU A 44 17.51 3.41 1.05
CA GLU A 44 16.35 2.90 1.77
C GLU A 44 15.20 2.54 0.82
N ILE A 45 14.98 3.34 -0.22
CA ILE A 45 13.96 3.08 -1.24
C ILE A 45 14.30 1.82 -2.04
N ARG A 46 15.57 1.65 -2.44
CA ARG A 46 16.00 0.42 -3.13
C ARG A 46 15.76 -0.82 -2.28
N THR A 47 16.12 -0.79 -1.00
CA THR A 47 15.90 -1.89 -0.06
C THR A 47 14.39 -2.15 0.12
N TRP A 48 13.61 -1.10 0.28
CA TRP A 48 12.15 -1.17 0.45
C TRP A 48 11.48 -1.92 -0.71
N PHE A 49 11.77 -1.53 -1.94
CA PHE A 49 11.17 -2.18 -3.11
C PHE A 49 11.82 -3.53 -3.43
N GLN A 50 13.08 -3.73 -3.07
CA GLN A 50 13.69 -5.07 -3.19
C GLN A 50 12.91 -6.08 -2.33
N GLU A 51 12.66 -5.74 -1.08
CA GLU A 51 11.95 -6.62 -0.14
C GLU A 51 10.45 -6.75 -0.44
N LEU A 52 9.77 -5.61 -0.63
CA LEU A 52 8.30 -5.57 -0.71
C LEU A 52 7.74 -5.73 -2.13
N SER A 53 8.58 -5.70 -3.14
CA SER A 53 8.21 -5.96 -4.52
C SER A 53 8.96 -7.15 -5.10
N PHE A 54 10.21 -6.97 -5.50
CA PHE A 54 10.95 -7.99 -6.25
C PHE A 54 11.03 -9.35 -5.54
N ASP A 55 11.47 -9.36 -4.29
CA ASP A 55 11.58 -10.60 -3.51
C ASP A 55 10.20 -11.14 -3.12
N SER A 56 9.27 -10.25 -2.80
CA SER A 56 7.91 -10.60 -2.41
C SER A 56 7.14 -11.28 -3.53
N TYR A 57 7.27 -10.79 -4.78
CA TYR A 57 6.63 -11.44 -5.94
C TYR A 57 7.06 -12.89 -6.09
N LEU A 58 8.35 -13.16 -5.92
CA LEU A 58 8.90 -14.51 -6.03
C LEU A 58 8.49 -15.41 -4.85
N LYS A 59 8.46 -14.84 -3.65
CA LYS A 59 8.22 -15.59 -2.42
C LYS A 59 6.73 -15.81 -2.14
N HIS A 60 5.90 -14.82 -2.43
CA HIS A 60 4.48 -14.81 -2.02
C HIS A 60 3.50 -14.74 -3.19
N GLY A 61 3.97 -14.38 -4.38
CA GLY A 61 3.09 -14.13 -5.53
C GLY A 61 2.37 -12.78 -5.48
N PHE A 62 2.73 -11.91 -4.55
CA PHE A 62 2.21 -10.55 -4.41
C PHE A 62 3.26 -9.62 -3.81
N GLY A 63 2.99 -8.33 -3.81
CA GLY A 63 3.87 -7.31 -3.25
C GLY A 63 3.32 -5.93 -3.56
N LEU A 64 4.14 -4.90 -3.42
CA LEU A 64 3.78 -3.56 -3.86
C LEU A 64 3.92 -3.49 -5.38
N TRP A 65 2.84 -3.11 -6.05
CA TRP A 65 2.80 -2.95 -7.50
C TRP A 65 2.85 -1.49 -7.90
N ALA A 66 3.41 -1.20 -9.07
CA ALA A 66 3.38 0.14 -9.65
C ALA A 66 1.95 0.48 -10.10
N VAL A 67 1.49 1.66 -9.70
CA VAL A 67 0.23 2.24 -10.18
C VAL A 67 0.57 3.16 -11.36
N VAL A 68 0.01 2.86 -12.50
CA VAL A 68 0.31 3.53 -13.76
C VAL A 68 -0.95 4.20 -14.31
N ASP A 69 -0.79 5.43 -14.78
CA ASP A 69 -1.77 6.09 -15.63
C ASP A 69 -1.60 5.55 -17.06
N PRO A 70 -2.53 4.73 -17.58
CA PRO A 70 -2.34 4.12 -18.89
C PRO A 70 -2.37 5.13 -20.05
N SER A 71 -2.93 6.31 -19.86
CA SER A 71 -2.99 7.32 -20.90
C SER A 71 -1.63 7.97 -21.17
N SER A 72 -0.80 8.12 -20.14
CA SER A 72 0.54 8.70 -20.23
C SER A 72 1.67 7.70 -20.09
N GLY A 73 1.40 6.51 -19.54
CA GLY A 73 2.41 5.54 -19.15
C GLY A 73 3.17 5.94 -17.87
N GLN A 74 2.75 6.99 -17.20
CA GLN A 74 3.42 7.52 -16.02
C GLN A 74 3.12 6.65 -14.78
N VAL A 75 4.17 6.30 -14.03
CA VAL A 75 4.02 5.72 -12.70
C VAL A 75 3.65 6.84 -11.73
N ILE A 76 2.47 6.74 -11.14
CA ILE A 76 1.91 7.75 -10.24
C ILE A 76 1.97 7.35 -8.76
N GLY A 77 2.36 6.13 -8.49
CA GLY A 77 2.48 5.62 -7.13
C GLY A 77 2.67 4.11 -7.06
N ASP A 78 2.46 3.59 -5.89
CA ASP A 78 2.41 2.16 -5.64
C ASP A 78 1.16 1.78 -4.84
N CYS A 79 0.70 0.55 -5.04
CA CYS A 79 -0.39 -0.03 -4.26
C CYS A 79 -0.23 -1.55 -4.34
N GLY A 80 -0.42 -2.23 -3.23
CA GLY A 80 -0.27 -3.68 -3.24
C GLY A 80 -0.46 -4.30 -1.88
N ILE A 81 0.09 -5.51 -1.75
CA ILE A 81 -0.08 -6.34 -0.57
C ILE A 81 1.28 -6.59 0.06
N THR A 82 1.39 -6.29 1.35
CA THR A 82 2.57 -6.59 2.17
C THR A 82 2.13 -7.38 3.40
N LEU A 83 3.06 -8.05 4.06
CA LEU A 83 2.78 -8.76 5.30
C LEU A 83 3.09 -7.88 6.49
N GLN A 84 2.12 -7.69 7.37
CA GLN A 84 2.24 -6.84 8.56
C GLN A 84 1.76 -7.59 9.80
N GLU A 85 2.35 -7.24 10.95
CA GLU A 85 1.93 -7.76 12.24
C GLU A 85 0.68 -7.05 12.75
N THR A 86 -0.31 -7.84 13.15
CA THR A 86 -1.56 -7.38 13.77
C THR A 86 -1.76 -8.15 15.10
N PRO A 87 -2.77 -7.81 15.90
CA PRO A 87 -3.07 -8.59 17.09
C PRO A 87 -3.38 -10.07 16.83
N GLU A 88 -3.77 -10.42 15.61
CA GLU A 88 -4.05 -11.81 15.21
C GLU A 88 -2.85 -12.52 14.54
N GLY A 89 -1.70 -11.87 14.45
CA GLY A 89 -0.49 -12.41 13.83
C GLY A 89 -0.11 -11.68 12.55
N THR A 90 0.64 -12.35 11.70
CA THR A 90 1.05 -11.79 10.41
C THR A 90 -0.09 -11.85 9.40
N GLU A 91 -0.50 -10.71 8.89
CA GLU A 91 -1.62 -10.60 7.95
C GLU A 91 -1.25 -9.85 6.67
N PRO A 92 -1.88 -10.20 5.54
CA PRO A 92 -1.72 -9.43 4.31
C PRO A 92 -2.40 -8.07 4.44
N GLU A 93 -1.63 -7.01 4.18
CA GLU A 93 -2.07 -5.62 4.26
C GLU A 93 -2.06 -4.96 2.90
N ILE A 94 -3.15 -4.27 2.55
CA ILE A 94 -3.20 -3.37 1.39
C ILE A 94 -2.63 -2.02 1.79
N GLY A 95 -1.51 -1.64 1.15
CA GLY A 95 -0.90 -0.33 1.28
C GLY A 95 -1.02 0.46 -0.02
N TYR A 96 -0.97 1.77 0.08
CA TYR A 96 -1.08 2.66 -1.09
C TYR A 96 -0.37 3.98 -0.84
N HIS A 97 0.37 4.43 -1.86
CA HIS A 97 1.10 5.71 -1.87
C HIS A 97 0.98 6.31 -3.26
N LEU A 98 0.56 7.56 -3.35
CA LEU A 98 0.47 8.29 -4.62
C LEU A 98 1.28 9.58 -4.54
N TRP A 99 1.83 9.97 -5.69
CA TRP A 99 2.38 11.30 -5.85
C TRP A 99 1.27 12.34 -5.64
N ARG A 100 1.58 13.40 -4.90
CA ARG A 100 0.59 14.38 -4.41
C ARG A 100 -0.26 15.05 -5.49
N ASP A 101 0.26 15.20 -6.73
CA ASP A 101 -0.52 15.75 -7.84
C ASP A 101 -1.73 14.89 -8.22
N PHE A 102 -1.75 13.63 -7.78
CA PHE A 102 -2.83 12.68 -8.05
C PHE A 102 -3.77 12.47 -6.86
N TRP A 103 -3.58 13.22 -5.78
CA TRP A 103 -4.48 13.16 -4.63
C TRP A 103 -5.84 13.80 -4.93
N GLY A 104 -6.87 13.40 -4.16
CA GLY A 104 -8.21 13.98 -4.23
C GLY A 104 -9.01 13.58 -5.47
N LYS A 105 -8.56 12.59 -6.22
CA LYS A 105 -9.19 12.13 -7.47
C LYS A 105 -9.77 10.72 -7.39
N GLY A 106 -9.66 10.09 -6.23
CA GLY A 106 -10.16 8.73 -6.01
C GLY A 106 -9.25 7.60 -6.49
N PHE A 107 -8.04 7.90 -6.93
CA PHE A 107 -7.12 6.89 -7.46
C PHE A 107 -6.65 5.88 -6.41
N ALA A 108 -6.37 6.32 -5.18
CA ALA A 108 -5.96 5.40 -4.11
C ALA A 108 -7.09 4.41 -3.77
N THR A 109 -8.33 4.87 -3.69
CA THR A 109 -9.51 4.03 -3.47
C THR A 109 -9.70 3.03 -4.62
N GLU A 110 -9.55 3.49 -5.85
CA GLU A 110 -9.67 2.64 -7.05
C GLU A 110 -8.60 1.54 -7.07
N ALA A 111 -7.34 1.87 -6.81
CA ALA A 111 -6.23 0.92 -6.76
C ALA A 111 -6.39 -0.07 -5.59
N ALA A 112 -6.69 0.43 -4.40
CA ALA A 112 -6.85 -0.41 -3.21
C ALA A 112 -8.05 -1.35 -3.31
N THR A 113 -9.16 -0.90 -3.91
CA THR A 113 -10.33 -1.75 -4.18
C THR A 113 -9.98 -2.89 -5.13
N ALA A 114 -9.20 -2.61 -6.17
CA ALA A 114 -8.72 -3.63 -7.09
C ALA A 114 -7.80 -4.64 -6.38
N CYS A 115 -6.91 -4.16 -5.52
CA CYS A 115 -6.05 -5.02 -4.71
C CYS A 115 -6.85 -5.92 -3.76
N ARG A 116 -7.89 -5.38 -3.11
CA ARG A 116 -8.79 -6.19 -2.26
C ARG A 116 -9.43 -7.33 -3.05
N ARG A 117 -10.00 -7.01 -4.20
CA ARG A 117 -10.63 -8.01 -5.07
C ARG A 117 -9.63 -9.08 -5.53
N HIS A 118 -8.45 -8.66 -5.94
CA HIS A 118 -7.36 -9.57 -6.34
C HIS A 118 -6.94 -10.47 -5.17
N ALA A 119 -6.77 -9.90 -3.98
CA ALA A 119 -6.40 -10.64 -2.77
C ALA A 119 -7.41 -11.74 -2.44
N LEU A 120 -8.69 -11.38 -2.38
CA LEU A 120 -9.74 -12.32 -1.96
C LEU A 120 -10.14 -13.30 -3.05
N ASN A 121 -10.26 -12.86 -4.31
CA ASN A 121 -10.83 -13.66 -5.38
C ASN A 121 -9.78 -14.37 -6.25
N THR A 122 -8.61 -13.77 -6.45
CA THR A 122 -7.56 -14.35 -7.33
C THR A 122 -6.51 -15.08 -6.50
N LEU A 123 -6.01 -14.46 -5.44
CA LEU A 123 -5.00 -15.07 -4.58
C LEU A 123 -5.61 -16.02 -3.53
N GLY A 124 -6.92 -15.97 -3.32
CA GLY A 124 -7.61 -16.83 -2.37
C GLY A 124 -7.26 -16.54 -0.90
N LEU A 125 -6.81 -15.33 -0.60
CA LEU A 125 -6.56 -14.92 0.78
C LEU A 125 -7.89 -14.79 1.52
N GLY A 126 -8.01 -15.41 2.68
CA GLY A 126 -9.28 -15.40 3.43
C GLY A 126 -9.60 -14.07 4.08
N ARG A 127 -8.58 -13.24 4.28
CA ARG A 127 -8.68 -11.95 4.97
C ARG A 127 -7.57 -11.02 4.48
N VAL A 128 -7.88 -9.75 4.34
CA VAL A 128 -6.91 -8.70 4.02
C VAL A 128 -7.25 -7.44 4.80
N VAL A 129 -6.24 -6.72 5.24
CA VAL A 129 -6.40 -5.57 6.13
C VAL A 129 -5.73 -4.33 5.55
N SER A 130 -6.01 -3.17 6.15
CA SER A 130 -5.18 -1.96 6.03
C SER A 130 -5.02 -1.35 7.41
N ILE A 131 -3.83 -0.85 7.70
CA ILE A 131 -3.48 -0.28 9.00
C ILE A 131 -3.22 1.21 8.81
N THR A 132 -3.88 2.04 9.61
CA THR A 132 -3.65 3.48 9.59
C THR A 132 -3.38 4.01 11.00
N SER A 133 -2.62 5.10 11.09
CA SER A 133 -2.55 5.88 12.33
C SER A 133 -3.79 6.76 12.48
N PRO A 134 -4.21 7.09 13.72
CA PRO A 134 -5.37 7.97 13.93
C PRO A 134 -5.22 9.37 13.30
N GLU A 135 -3.99 9.84 13.11
CA GLU A 135 -3.70 11.14 12.53
C GLU A 135 -3.82 11.16 11.00
N ASN A 136 -3.69 10.00 10.37
CA ASN A 136 -3.70 9.89 8.90
C ASN A 136 -5.13 9.82 8.36
N ILE A 137 -5.82 10.94 8.37
CA ILE A 137 -7.21 11.04 7.92
C ILE A 137 -7.38 10.66 6.43
N PRO A 138 -6.52 11.11 5.51
CA PRO A 138 -6.67 10.71 4.10
C PRO A 138 -6.62 9.19 3.90
N SER A 139 -5.71 8.49 4.59
CA SER A 139 -5.61 7.03 4.50
C SER A 139 -6.84 6.33 5.07
N GLN A 140 -7.39 6.86 6.18
CA GLN A 140 -8.63 6.33 6.78
C GLN A 140 -9.80 6.43 5.81
N LYS A 141 -9.94 7.56 5.12
CA LYS A 141 -11.02 7.75 4.13
C LYS A 141 -10.96 6.73 3.00
N VAL A 142 -9.77 6.40 2.54
CA VAL A 142 -9.57 5.34 1.55
C VAL A 142 -9.94 3.98 2.14
N ALA A 143 -9.40 3.65 3.31
CA ALA A 143 -9.63 2.35 3.96
C ALA A 143 -11.11 2.11 4.30
N GLU A 144 -11.83 3.14 4.73
CA GLU A 144 -13.28 3.07 4.99
C GLU A 144 -14.08 2.68 3.74
N LYS A 145 -13.68 3.15 2.57
CA LYS A 145 -14.35 2.81 1.30
C LYS A 145 -13.99 1.43 0.78
N VAL A 146 -12.82 0.93 1.14
CA VAL A 146 -12.28 -0.35 0.63
C VAL A 146 -12.71 -1.52 1.50
N HIS A 147 -12.69 -1.37 2.81
CA HIS A 147 -12.89 -2.45 3.76
C HIS A 147 -14.29 -2.47 4.38
N ASP A 148 -14.64 -3.60 5.02
CA ASP A 148 -15.98 -3.85 5.53
C ASP A 148 -16.19 -3.35 6.96
N ARG A 149 -15.13 -3.37 7.79
CA ARG A 149 -15.19 -2.97 9.20
C ARG A 149 -13.85 -2.48 9.72
N MET A 150 -13.84 -1.86 10.89
CA MET A 150 -12.64 -1.32 11.52
C MET A 150 -12.61 -1.67 13.01
N GLU A 151 -11.42 -1.97 13.49
CA GLU A 151 -11.11 -2.21 14.89
C GLU A 151 -9.96 -1.30 15.32
N VAL A 152 -9.94 -0.92 16.60
CA VAL A 152 -8.82 -0.16 17.19
C VAL A 152 -7.95 -1.12 17.99
N TYR A 153 -6.63 -1.02 17.83
CA TYR A 153 -5.69 -1.77 18.66
C TYR A 153 -4.51 -0.90 19.08
N GLN A 154 -3.80 -1.34 20.11
CA GLN A 154 -2.62 -0.68 20.61
C GLN A 154 -1.35 -1.36 20.08
N LYS A 155 -0.38 -0.54 19.71
CA LYS A 155 0.93 -0.99 19.21
C LYS A 155 2.03 -0.30 20.01
N ARG A 156 3.05 -1.07 20.42
CA ARG A 156 4.27 -0.52 20.99
C ARG A 156 5.26 -0.21 19.86
N LEU A 157 5.66 1.06 19.77
CA LEU A 157 6.67 1.46 18.79
C LEU A 157 8.06 1.00 19.25
N GLN A 158 8.78 0.30 18.38
CA GLN A 158 10.13 -0.22 18.71
C GLN A 158 11.13 0.91 18.95
N SER A 159 11.05 2.00 18.21
CA SER A 159 11.98 3.13 18.29
C SER A 159 11.91 3.88 19.62
N SER A 160 10.72 4.04 20.21
CA SER A 160 10.48 4.87 21.39
C SER A 160 9.92 4.10 22.60
N GLY A 161 9.45 2.88 22.40
CA GLY A 161 8.71 2.11 23.40
C GLY A 161 7.31 2.65 23.71
N ARG A 162 6.88 3.73 23.06
CA ARG A 162 5.55 4.32 23.25
C ARG A 162 4.46 3.38 22.76
N ILE A 163 3.35 3.35 23.49
CA ILE A 163 2.12 2.67 23.08
C ILE A 163 1.27 3.70 22.32
N VAL A 164 0.87 3.35 21.10
CA VAL A 164 0.05 4.17 20.23
C VAL A 164 -1.16 3.38 19.73
N ASN A 165 -2.23 4.05 19.38
CA ASN A 165 -3.38 3.44 18.74
C ASN A 165 -3.15 3.27 17.25
N ARG A 166 -3.73 2.20 16.69
CA ARG A 166 -3.82 1.95 15.24
C ARG A 166 -5.23 1.55 14.90
N TYR A 167 -5.65 1.90 13.70
CA TYR A 167 -6.92 1.48 13.13
C TYR A 167 -6.66 0.34 12.16
N LEU A 168 -7.32 -0.79 12.39
CA LEU A 168 -7.24 -1.97 11.55
C LEU A 168 -8.54 -2.10 10.76
N TYR A 169 -8.45 -1.84 9.47
CA TYR A 169 -9.57 -2.01 8.54
C TYR A 169 -9.51 -3.41 7.96
N ILE A 170 -10.64 -4.10 7.88
CA ILE A 170 -10.69 -5.53 7.63
C ILE A 170 -11.66 -5.85 6.52
N SER A 171 -11.22 -6.67 5.57
CA SER A 171 -12.07 -7.34 4.58
C SER A 171 -11.88 -8.84 4.70
N GLN A 172 -12.99 -9.57 4.70
CA GLN A 172 -12.99 -11.03 4.77
C GLN A 172 -13.70 -11.62 3.55
N ALA A 173 -13.19 -12.76 3.07
CA ALA A 173 -13.89 -13.56 2.07
C ALA A 173 -15.19 -14.10 2.68
N GLN A 174 -16.26 -14.12 1.85
CA GLN A 174 -17.57 -14.66 2.24
C GLN A 174 -17.57 -16.19 2.10
#